data_9bd13955043b6a8d5ad0df6c8609db85
#
_entry.id   9bd13955043b6a8d5ad0df6c8609db85
#
_cell.length_a   1.000
_cell.length_b   1.000
_cell.length_c   1.000
_cell.angle_alpha   90.00
_cell.angle_beta   90.00
_cell.angle_gamma   90.00
#
_symmetry.space_group_name_H-M   'P 1'
#
loop_
_entity.id
_entity.type
_entity.pdbx_description
1 polymer ?
#
loop_
_entity_poly.entity_id
_entity_poly.type
_entity_poly.pdbx_seq_one_letter_code
_entity_poly.pdbx_strand_id
1 'polypeptide(L)'
;MRAFKNLCGQALQRTIRFAQLFGPSELGDRVPNPRSGQTSLTTGSMARWTVELGPRARRNFIPTLVGTSVFVWLFFIGYFYVQRYPAYTPVMMPVTALDLMVPFTPHALVAYVSLWVYVGAGPGLQRSFTEIAVYSLWMSGLCITGLAIFYFWPTQTPPLTVDASALPDFAALHRLDQSGNACPSLHVAAAIFTFGRVHEVLRSTRSPVWLRAINAAWSIVIVYSTLAVKQHVVLDVAAGALLGLIFLAASLRWRPRPRAETHAAPIAVKTSTPDAA
;
A
#
# COMPACT_ATOMS: atom_id res chain seq x y z
N MET A 1 4.41 -0.85 -24.71
CA MET A 1 4.25 0.51 -24.19
C MET A 1 2.81 1.04 -24.28
N ARG A 2 2.09 0.96 -25.42
CA ARG A 2 0.68 1.42 -25.54
C ARG A 2 -0.30 0.62 -24.66
N ALA A 3 -0.15 -0.70 -24.57
CA ALA A 3 -1.01 -1.55 -23.73
C ALA A 3 -0.89 -1.24 -22.23
N PHE A 4 0.31 -0.94 -21.74
CA PHE A 4 0.55 -0.54 -20.36
C PHE A 4 -0.10 0.82 -20.03
N LYS A 5 0.00 1.80 -20.94
CA LYS A 5 -0.70 3.10 -20.79
C LYS A 5 -2.21 2.92 -20.69
N ASN A 6 -2.79 1.99 -21.46
CA ASN A 6 -4.22 1.73 -21.42
C ASN A 6 -4.66 1.04 -20.11
N LEU A 7 -3.88 0.07 -19.59
CA LEU A 7 -4.17 -0.60 -18.32
C LEU A 7 -4.04 0.37 -17.14
N CYS A 8 -2.96 1.15 -17.08
CA CYS A 8 -2.80 2.20 -16.06
C CYS A 8 -3.89 3.27 -16.18
N GLY A 9 -4.28 3.68 -17.40
CA GLY A 9 -5.35 4.64 -17.62
C GLY A 9 -6.71 4.13 -17.16
N GLN A 10 -7.03 2.86 -17.42
CA GLN A 10 -8.29 2.26 -16.97
C GLN A 10 -8.32 2.03 -15.46
N ALA A 11 -7.20 1.59 -14.85
CA ALA A 11 -7.08 1.48 -13.41
C ALA A 11 -7.24 2.84 -12.73
N LEU A 12 -6.60 3.89 -13.27
CA LEU A 12 -6.73 5.27 -12.78
C LEU A 12 -8.17 5.78 -12.88
N GLN A 13 -8.86 5.55 -14.00
CA GLN A 13 -10.26 5.96 -14.15
C GLN A 13 -11.21 5.24 -13.21
N ARG A 14 -10.99 3.94 -12.96
CA ARG A 14 -11.77 3.17 -11.97
C ARG A 14 -11.51 3.68 -10.55
N THR A 15 -10.28 4.05 -10.23
CA THR A 15 -9.91 4.63 -8.92
C THR A 15 -10.54 6.02 -8.73
N ILE A 16 -10.58 6.86 -9.77
CA ILE A 16 -11.23 8.18 -9.74
C ILE A 16 -12.75 8.03 -9.54
N ARG A 17 -13.40 7.08 -10.21
CA ARG A 17 -14.83 6.79 -10.00
C ARG A 17 -15.12 6.26 -8.58
N PHE A 18 -14.23 5.43 -8.03
CA PHE A 18 -14.37 4.97 -6.65
C PHE A 18 -14.23 6.12 -5.64
N ALA A 19 -13.30 7.05 -5.88
CA ALA A 19 -13.14 8.25 -5.04
C ALA A 19 -14.34 9.20 -5.12
N GLN A 20 -15.04 9.28 -6.27
CA GLN A 20 -16.24 10.10 -6.45
C GLN A 20 -17.47 9.54 -5.69
N LEU A 21 -17.52 8.24 -5.39
CA LEU A 21 -18.58 7.65 -4.57
C LEU A 21 -18.52 8.06 -3.11
N PHE A 22 -17.39 8.62 -2.66
CA PHE A 22 -17.19 9.16 -1.30
C PHE A 22 -17.07 10.68 -1.26
N GLY A 23 -17.55 11.39 -2.28
CA GLY A 23 -17.63 12.85 -2.32
C GLY A 23 -18.60 13.39 -1.26
N PRO A 24 -18.40 14.63 -0.78
CA PRO A 24 -19.20 15.20 0.29
C PRO A 24 -20.64 15.44 -0.16
N SER A 25 -21.60 14.77 0.52
CA SER A 25 -22.97 15.22 0.52
C SER A 25 -23.04 16.55 1.28
N GLU A 26 -23.60 17.56 0.64
CA GLU A 26 -23.90 18.86 1.24
C GLU A 26 -24.78 18.68 2.50
N LEU A 27 -24.19 18.85 3.67
CA LEU A 27 -24.95 19.07 4.90
C LEU A 27 -24.77 20.54 5.30
N GLY A 28 -25.91 21.26 5.22
CA GLY A 28 -26.01 22.66 5.47
C GLY A 28 -25.54 23.11 6.84
N ASP A 29 -24.96 24.31 6.84
CA ASP A 29 -24.56 25.09 8.00
C ASP A 29 -25.73 25.29 8.97
N ARG A 30 -25.66 24.65 10.13
CA ARG A 30 -26.35 25.08 11.34
C ARG A 30 -25.34 25.38 12.42
N VAL A 31 -25.11 26.67 12.67
CA VAL A 31 -24.34 27.16 13.81
C VAL A 31 -25.10 26.85 15.10
N PRO A 32 -24.55 26.12 16.06
CA PRO A 32 -25.19 25.92 17.37
C PRO A 32 -24.90 27.07 18.30
N ASN A 33 -25.97 27.57 18.92
CA ASN A 33 -26.00 28.60 19.96
C ASN A 33 -25.32 28.11 21.26
N PRO A 34 -24.37 28.86 21.88
CA PRO A 34 -23.60 28.44 23.05
C PRO A 34 -24.30 28.74 24.38
N ARG A 35 -25.46 28.16 24.63
CA ARG A 35 -26.05 28.16 26.00
C ARG A 35 -27.00 26.99 26.19
N SER A 36 -26.45 25.83 26.62
CA SER A 36 -27.18 24.87 27.47
C SER A 36 -26.29 23.70 27.86
N GLY A 37 -26.11 23.51 29.15
CA GLY A 37 -26.02 22.25 29.87
C GLY A 37 -24.93 21.25 29.42
N GLN A 38 -23.87 21.17 30.21
CA GLN A 38 -22.93 20.03 30.27
C GLN A 38 -23.70 18.71 30.37
N THR A 39 -23.69 17.94 29.33
CA THR A 39 -23.84 16.49 29.41
C THR A 39 -22.62 15.90 28.72
N SER A 40 -21.62 15.50 29.51
CA SER A 40 -20.44 14.79 29.05
C SER A 40 -20.85 13.39 28.65
N LEU A 41 -21.29 13.22 27.42
CA LEU A 41 -21.50 11.93 26.80
C LEU A 41 -20.18 11.44 26.16
N THR A 42 -19.81 10.25 26.49
CA THR A 42 -18.73 9.38 26.06
C THR A 42 -18.53 9.27 24.51
N THR A 43 -18.43 10.38 23.83
CA THR A 43 -18.22 10.47 22.38
C THR A 43 -16.73 10.46 21.98
N GLY A 44 -15.82 10.34 22.95
CA GLY A 44 -14.39 10.62 22.77
C GLY A 44 -13.57 9.54 22.06
N SER A 45 -14.03 8.30 21.92
CA SER A 45 -13.18 7.19 21.45
C SER A 45 -13.40 6.82 19.96
N MET A 46 -14.61 6.94 19.45
CA MET A 46 -14.87 6.67 18.01
C MET A 46 -14.46 7.85 17.10
N ALA A 47 -14.54 9.07 17.63
CA ALA A 47 -14.25 10.29 16.86
C ALA A 47 -12.76 10.46 16.51
N ARG A 48 -11.83 9.87 17.27
CA ARG A 48 -10.39 10.14 17.08
C ARG A 48 -9.85 9.61 15.77
N TRP A 49 -10.12 8.38 15.38
CA TRP A 49 -9.61 7.81 14.14
C TRP A 49 -10.24 8.44 12.90
N THR A 50 -11.53 8.77 12.91
CA THR A 50 -12.21 9.46 11.80
C THR A 50 -11.67 10.88 11.62
N VAL A 51 -11.48 11.61 12.72
CA VAL A 51 -10.92 12.97 12.74
C VAL A 51 -9.46 12.98 12.26
N GLU A 52 -8.70 11.91 12.52
CA GLU A 52 -7.30 11.85 12.10
C GLU A 52 -7.10 11.26 10.70
N LEU A 53 -7.74 10.12 10.36
CA LEU A 53 -7.46 9.40 9.11
C LEU A 53 -8.05 10.09 7.88
N GLY A 54 -9.28 10.61 7.98
CA GLY A 54 -9.95 11.29 6.89
C GLY A 54 -9.17 12.50 6.37
N PRO A 55 -8.81 13.46 7.23
CA PRO A 55 -7.99 14.61 6.84
C PRO A 55 -6.60 14.23 6.30
N ARG A 56 -5.94 13.20 6.87
CA ARG A 56 -4.65 12.71 6.35
C ARG A 56 -4.80 12.18 4.94
N ALA A 57 -5.78 11.30 4.72
CA ALA A 57 -6.03 10.72 3.41
C ALA A 57 -6.32 11.81 2.36
N ARG A 58 -7.15 12.80 2.69
CA ARG A 58 -7.47 13.93 1.79
C ARG A 58 -6.23 14.80 1.49
N ARG A 59 -5.50 15.21 2.53
CA ARG A 59 -4.29 16.03 2.37
C ARG A 59 -3.23 15.33 1.53
N ASN A 60 -3.02 14.05 1.77
CA ASN A 60 -1.97 13.28 1.12
C ASN A 60 -2.42 12.69 -0.22
N PHE A 61 -3.70 12.83 -0.62
CA PHE A 61 -4.25 12.16 -1.80
C PHE A 61 -3.45 12.47 -3.07
N ILE A 62 -3.30 13.75 -3.42
CA ILE A 62 -2.59 14.17 -4.63
C ILE A 62 -1.10 13.81 -4.57
N PRO A 63 -0.34 14.18 -3.50
CA PRO A 63 1.06 13.78 -3.39
C PRO A 63 1.27 12.27 -3.46
N THR A 64 0.39 11.49 -2.83
CA THR A 64 0.47 10.03 -2.85
C THR A 64 0.15 9.48 -4.24
N LEU A 65 -0.91 9.97 -4.88
CA LEU A 65 -1.29 9.51 -6.22
C LEU A 65 -0.15 9.75 -7.22
N VAL A 66 0.39 10.95 -7.25
CA VAL A 66 1.49 11.32 -8.15
C VAL A 66 2.77 10.56 -7.77
N GLY A 67 3.15 10.60 -6.49
CA GLY A 67 4.37 9.95 -6.01
C GLY A 67 4.35 8.44 -6.21
N THR A 68 3.24 7.76 -5.89
CA THR A 68 3.11 6.31 -6.13
C THR A 68 3.10 5.98 -7.62
N SER A 69 2.44 6.80 -8.46
CA SER A 69 2.44 6.56 -9.91
C SER A 69 3.83 6.69 -10.50
N VAL A 70 4.59 7.72 -10.12
CA VAL A 70 6.00 7.91 -10.55
C VAL A 70 6.87 6.77 -10.04
N PHE A 71 6.72 6.38 -8.76
CA PHE A 71 7.46 5.27 -8.17
C PHE A 71 7.20 3.95 -8.92
N VAL A 72 5.93 3.62 -9.16
CA VAL A 72 5.52 2.41 -9.88
C VAL A 72 6.06 2.42 -11.31
N TRP A 73 6.04 3.56 -11.99
CA TRP A 73 6.58 3.70 -13.31
C TRP A 73 8.10 3.46 -13.35
N LEU A 74 8.86 4.08 -12.44
CA LEU A 74 10.31 3.87 -12.31
C LEU A 74 10.64 2.42 -11.93
N PHE A 75 9.86 1.83 -11.01
CA PHE A 75 10.00 0.43 -10.64
C PHE A 75 9.84 -0.49 -11.85
N PHE A 76 8.82 -0.30 -12.68
CA PHE A 76 8.61 -1.15 -13.85
C PHE A 76 9.67 -0.97 -14.94
N ILE A 77 10.29 0.21 -15.06
CA ILE A 77 11.45 0.36 -15.95
C ILE A 77 12.58 -0.56 -15.47
N GLY A 78 12.93 -0.53 -14.19
CA GLY A 78 13.94 -1.42 -13.61
C GLY A 78 13.56 -2.89 -13.68
N TYR A 79 12.30 -3.21 -13.37
CA TYR A 79 11.76 -4.58 -13.38
C TYR A 79 11.88 -5.23 -14.76
N PHE A 80 11.40 -4.56 -15.81
CA PHE A 80 11.49 -5.08 -17.18
C PHE A 80 12.91 -5.08 -17.74
N TYR A 81 13.76 -4.14 -17.28
CA TYR A 81 15.17 -4.15 -17.63
C TYR A 81 15.84 -5.41 -17.09
N VAL A 82 15.67 -5.70 -15.80
CA VAL A 82 16.26 -6.88 -15.14
C VAL A 82 15.69 -8.17 -15.73
N GLN A 83 14.38 -8.23 -16.01
CA GLN A 83 13.75 -9.39 -16.63
C GLN A 83 14.32 -9.69 -18.04
N ARG A 84 14.67 -8.64 -18.81
CA ARG A 84 15.18 -8.77 -20.17
C ARG A 84 16.67 -9.05 -20.21
N TYR A 85 17.42 -8.57 -19.21
CA TYR A 85 18.89 -8.63 -19.17
C TYR A 85 19.38 -9.17 -17.83
N PRO A 86 18.99 -10.40 -17.45
CA PRO A 86 19.49 -11.01 -16.21
C PRO A 86 20.97 -11.36 -16.35
N ALA A 87 21.72 -11.36 -15.24
CA ALA A 87 23.14 -11.68 -15.24
C ALA A 87 23.43 -13.15 -15.62
N TYR A 88 22.46 -14.05 -15.34
CA TYR A 88 22.58 -15.48 -15.57
C TYR A 88 21.29 -16.04 -16.19
N THR A 89 21.34 -17.26 -16.67
CA THR A 89 20.16 -17.98 -17.16
C THR A 89 19.16 -18.19 -16.04
N PRO A 90 17.87 -17.81 -16.22
CA PRO A 90 16.86 -17.99 -15.18
C PRO A 90 16.64 -19.46 -14.83
N VAL A 91 16.58 -19.74 -13.52
CA VAL A 91 16.30 -21.06 -12.98
C VAL A 91 14.81 -21.21 -12.71
N MET A 92 14.23 -22.33 -13.16
CA MET A 92 12.82 -22.60 -12.94
C MET A 92 12.58 -22.94 -11.47
N MET A 93 11.58 -22.27 -10.86
CA MET A 93 11.19 -22.50 -9.48
C MET A 93 10.48 -23.86 -9.34
N PRO A 94 10.83 -24.66 -8.32
CA PRO A 94 10.20 -25.95 -8.11
C PRO A 94 8.76 -25.80 -7.61
N VAL A 95 7.86 -26.60 -8.19
CA VAL A 95 6.46 -26.69 -7.76
C VAL A 95 6.37 -27.60 -6.54
N THR A 96 5.69 -27.13 -5.49
CA THR A 96 5.44 -27.90 -4.28
C THR A 96 4.04 -28.52 -4.29
N ALA A 97 3.78 -29.48 -3.38
CA ALA A 97 2.44 -30.06 -3.22
C ALA A 97 1.39 -29.00 -2.87
N LEU A 98 1.77 -27.92 -2.16
CA LEU A 98 0.87 -26.81 -1.84
C LEU A 98 0.48 -26.00 -3.08
N ASP A 99 1.37 -25.85 -4.05
CA ASP A 99 1.07 -25.16 -5.32
C ASP A 99 -0.01 -25.91 -6.13
N LEU A 100 -0.01 -27.24 -6.04
CA LEU A 100 -0.99 -28.09 -6.71
C LEU A 100 -2.36 -28.03 -6.05
N MET A 101 -2.44 -27.70 -4.76
CA MET A 101 -3.71 -27.54 -4.04
C MET A 101 -4.44 -26.23 -4.36
N VAL A 102 -3.72 -25.22 -4.85
CA VAL A 102 -4.32 -23.94 -5.22
C VAL A 102 -4.80 -23.99 -6.68
N PRO A 103 -6.10 -23.97 -6.96
CA PRO A 103 -6.61 -23.98 -8.33
C PRO A 103 -6.30 -22.65 -9.04
N PHE A 104 -6.13 -22.72 -10.35
CA PHE A 104 -6.07 -21.51 -11.17
C PHE A 104 -7.41 -20.77 -11.12
N THR A 105 -7.39 -19.51 -10.69
CA THR A 105 -8.58 -18.69 -10.49
C THR A 105 -8.41 -17.34 -11.19
N PRO A 106 -8.92 -17.19 -12.43
CA PRO A 106 -8.76 -15.95 -13.20
C PRO A 106 -9.30 -14.71 -12.49
N HIS A 107 -10.42 -14.82 -11.79
CA HIS A 107 -11.03 -13.70 -11.06
C HIS A 107 -10.13 -13.16 -9.92
N ALA A 108 -9.18 -13.94 -9.43
CA ALA A 108 -8.19 -13.49 -8.45
C ALA A 108 -7.26 -12.39 -9.02
N LEU A 109 -7.25 -12.18 -10.34
CA LEU A 109 -6.53 -11.10 -10.98
C LEU A 109 -6.93 -9.71 -10.45
N VAL A 110 -8.21 -9.51 -10.10
CA VAL A 110 -8.68 -8.25 -9.50
C VAL A 110 -7.98 -7.98 -8.17
N ALA A 111 -7.87 -9.01 -7.32
CA ALA A 111 -7.14 -8.91 -6.05
C ALA A 111 -5.63 -8.70 -6.29
N TYR A 112 -5.07 -9.41 -7.26
CA TYR A 112 -3.65 -9.28 -7.66
C TYR A 112 -3.33 -7.84 -8.07
N VAL A 113 -4.06 -7.24 -8.99
CA VAL A 113 -3.80 -5.86 -9.45
C VAL A 113 -4.16 -4.80 -8.42
N SER A 114 -5.00 -5.12 -7.43
CA SER A 114 -5.35 -4.20 -6.34
C SER A 114 -4.17 -3.82 -5.46
N LEU A 115 -3.06 -4.58 -5.50
CA LEU A 115 -1.82 -4.23 -4.81
C LEU A 115 -1.39 -2.80 -5.11
N TRP A 116 -1.51 -2.34 -6.35
CA TRP A 116 -1.07 -1.00 -6.76
C TRP A 116 -1.84 0.11 -6.04
N VAL A 117 -3.12 -0.10 -5.77
CA VAL A 117 -3.94 0.79 -4.94
C VAL A 117 -3.57 0.65 -3.47
N TYR A 118 -3.36 -0.59 -3.02
CA TYR A 118 -3.03 -0.89 -1.64
C TYR A 118 -1.69 -0.29 -1.20
N VAL A 119 -0.65 -0.37 -2.03
CA VAL A 119 0.66 0.25 -1.78
C VAL A 119 0.52 1.77 -1.57
N GLY A 120 -0.39 2.44 -2.30
CA GLY A 120 -0.70 3.85 -2.11
C GLY A 120 -1.33 4.19 -0.76
N ALA A 121 -2.02 3.24 -0.10
CA ALA A 121 -2.59 3.47 1.22
C ALA A 121 -1.51 3.74 2.30
N GLY A 122 -0.34 3.12 2.15
CA GLY A 122 0.79 3.31 3.07
C GLY A 122 1.19 4.78 3.25
N PRO A 123 1.65 5.48 2.19
CA PRO A 123 2.01 6.90 2.27
C PRO A 123 0.77 7.80 2.47
N GLY A 124 -0.41 7.41 1.95
CA GLY A 124 -1.64 8.19 2.05
C GLY A 124 -2.10 8.44 3.48
N LEU A 125 -1.82 7.54 4.40
CA LEU A 125 -2.24 7.61 5.80
C LEU A 125 -1.18 8.22 6.75
N GLN A 126 0.01 8.60 6.25
CA GLN A 126 1.07 9.18 7.10
C GLN A 126 0.71 10.58 7.61
N ARG A 127 1.28 10.96 8.78
CA ARG A 127 1.01 12.24 9.45
C ARG A 127 1.70 13.42 8.77
N SER A 128 2.91 13.20 8.26
CA SER A 128 3.77 14.26 7.74
C SER A 128 4.45 13.82 6.45
N PHE A 129 4.96 14.80 5.70
CA PHE A 129 5.76 14.56 4.51
C PHE A 129 7.03 13.75 4.83
N THR A 130 7.66 13.98 5.99
CA THR A 130 8.82 13.21 6.45
C THR A 130 8.45 11.72 6.61
N GLU A 131 7.30 11.41 7.20
CA GLU A 131 6.85 10.01 7.33
C GLU A 131 6.54 9.38 5.96
N ILE A 132 5.98 10.15 5.02
CA ILE A 132 5.79 9.70 3.63
C ILE A 132 7.15 9.39 2.98
N ALA A 133 8.12 10.29 3.10
CA ALA A 133 9.47 10.11 2.55
C ALA A 133 10.17 8.88 3.15
N VAL A 134 10.08 8.69 4.46
CA VAL A 134 10.65 7.51 5.14
C VAL A 134 9.95 6.21 4.68
N TYR A 135 8.63 6.21 4.56
CA TYR A 135 7.90 5.06 4.00
C TYR A 135 8.40 4.74 2.58
N SER A 136 8.47 5.75 1.72
CA SER A 136 8.90 5.61 0.33
C SER A 136 10.36 5.13 0.21
N LEU A 137 11.25 5.62 1.09
CA LEU A 137 12.65 5.19 1.13
C LEU A 137 12.76 3.69 1.47
N TRP A 138 12.02 3.21 2.48
CA TRP A 138 12.02 1.79 2.85
C TRP A 138 11.40 0.91 1.77
N MET A 139 10.30 1.34 1.15
CA MET A 139 9.69 0.65 0.02
C MET A 139 10.63 0.59 -1.19
N SER A 140 11.33 1.70 -1.49
CA SER A 140 12.34 1.73 -2.56
C SER A 140 13.50 0.78 -2.27
N GLY A 141 14.00 0.76 -1.03
CA GLY A 141 15.04 -0.18 -0.61
C GLY A 141 14.61 -1.64 -0.77
N LEU A 142 13.37 -1.98 -0.39
CA LEU A 142 12.78 -3.30 -0.59
C LEU A 142 12.77 -3.67 -2.09
N CYS A 143 12.25 -2.79 -2.93
CA CYS A 143 12.17 -3.02 -4.38
C CYS A 143 13.55 -3.14 -5.02
N ILE A 144 14.50 -2.28 -4.66
CA ILE A 144 15.89 -2.33 -5.17
C ILE A 144 16.56 -3.65 -4.74
N THR A 145 16.37 -4.08 -3.49
CA THR A 145 16.90 -5.36 -3.02
C THR A 145 16.34 -6.53 -3.83
N GLY A 146 15.01 -6.55 -4.07
CA GLY A 146 14.40 -7.59 -4.89
C GLY A 146 14.88 -7.56 -6.34
N LEU A 147 14.99 -6.38 -6.97
CA LEU A 147 15.54 -6.24 -8.32
C LEU A 147 17.00 -6.70 -8.39
N ALA A 148 17.81 -6.42 -7.37
CA ALA A 148 19.18 -6.92 -7.29
C ALA A 148 19.22 -8.45 -7.21
N ILE A 149 18.32 -9.07 -6.40
CA ILE A 149 18.21 -10.53 -6.34
C ILE A 149 17.80 -11.08 -7.72
N PHE A 150 16.82 -10.50 -8.39
CA PHE A 150 16.41 -10.94 -9.72
C PHE A 150 17.54 -10.84 -10.76
N TYR A 151 18.36 -9.81 -10.66
CA TYR A 151 19.49 -9.62 -11.57
C TYR A 151 20.57 -10.70 -11.37
N PHE A 152 20.98 -10.94 -10.11
CA PHE A 152 22.08 -11.88 -9.79
C PHE A 152 21.63 -13.32 -9.61
N TRP A 153 20.37 -13.58 -9.25
CA TRP A 153 19.76 -14.92 -9.11
C TRP A 153 18.41 -14.95 -9.83
N PRO A 154 18.46 -14.88 -11.18
CA PRO A 154 17.22 -14.84 -11.95
C PRO A 154 16.47 -16.17 -11.82
N THR A 155 15.19 -16.06 -11.57
CA THR A 155 14.27 -17.18 -11.44
C THR A 155 13.04 -16.97 -12.30
N GLN A 156 12.37 -18.04 -12.68
CA GLN A 156 11.12 -18.01 -13.44
C GLN A 156 10.10 -18.98 -12.89
N THR A 157 8.83 -18.61 -12.97
CA THR A 157 7.73 -19.51 -12.62
C THR A 157 7.54 -20.56 -13.70
N PRO A 158 7.08 -21.77 -13.35
CA PRO A 158 6.73 -22.80 -14.32
C PRO A 158 5.66 -22.29 -15.31
N PRO A 159 5.70 -22.71 -16.58
CA PRO A 159 4.70 -22.33 -17.55
C PRO A 159 3.31 -22.79 -17.13
N LEU A 160 2.30 -21.96 -17.41
CA LEU A 160 0.91 -22.30 -17.16
C LEU A 160 0.52 -23.52 -18.02
N THR A 161 -0.04 -24.52 -17.39
CA THR A 161 -0.59 -25.70 -18.07
C THR A 161 -2.02 -25.48 -18.59
N VAL A 162 -2.62 -24.32 -18.26
CA VAL A 162 -3.99 -23.96 -18.63
C VAL A 162 -3.97 -23.01 -19.82
N ASP A 163 -4.79 -23.24 -20.82
CA ASP A 163 -4.98 -22.33 -21.94
C ASP A 163 -5.67 -21.04 -21.49
N ALA A 164 -4.88 -20.03 -21.20
CA ALA A 164 -5.35 -18.72 -20.81
C ALA A 164 -5.62 -17.78 -22.00
N SER A 165 -5.49 -18.26 -23.23
CA SER A 165 -5.69 -17.45 -24.45
C SER A 165 -7.13 -16.94 -24.59
N ALA A 166 -8.11 -17.67 -24.02
CA ALA A 166 -9.51 -17.28 -23.97
C ALA A 166 -9.83 -16.13 -22.97
N LEU A 167 -8.85 -15.72 -22.14
CA LEU A 167 -9.02 -14.68 -21.11
C LEU A 167 -8.21 -13.43 -21.46
N PRO A 168 -8.80 -12.40 -22.11
CA PRO A 168 -8.07 -11.24 -22.65
C PRO A 168 -7.24 -10.50 -21.59
N ASP A 169 -7.78 -10.33 -20.39
CA ASP A 169 -7.11 -9.62 -19.29
C ASP A 169 -5.90 -10.40 -18.77
N PHE A 170 -6.01 -11.73 -18.72
CA PHE A 170 -4.93 -12.61 -18.31
C PHE A 170 -3.85 -12.74 -19.39
N ALA A 171 -4.26 -12.81 -20.64
CA ALA A 171 -3.34 -12.79 -21.79
C ALA A 171 -2.54 -11.49 -21.84
N ALA A 172 -3.15 -10.35 -21.49
CA ALA A 172 -2.47 -9.06 -21.37
C ALA A 172 -1.42 -9.07 -20.26
N LEU A 173 -1.75 -9.61 -19.08
CA LEU A 173 -0.81 -9.76 -17.95
C LEU A 173 0.39 -10.64 -18.37
N HIS A 174 0.11 -11.80 -18.97
CA HIS A 174 1.15 -12.76 -19.38
C HIS A 174 2.08 -12.24 -20.48
N ARG A 175 1.59 -11.34 -21.34
CA ARG A 175 2.43 -10.65 -22.33
C ARG A 175 3.35 -9.61 -21.71
N LEU A 176 2.95 -9.03 -20.59
CA LEU A 176 3.73 -8.01 -19.87
C LEU A 176 4.72 -8.65 -18.92
N ASP A 177 4.29 -9.67 -18.21
CA ASP A 177 5.08 -10.40 -17.22
C ASP A 177 5.38 -11.81 -17.75
N GLN A 178 6.55 -11.97 -18.38
CA GLN A 178 6.98 -13.19 -19.07
C GLN A 178 7.49 -14.26 -18.09
N SER A 179 6.83 -14.45 -16.95
CA SER A 179 7.16 -15.48 -15.94
C SER A 179 8.57 -15.37 -15.32
N GLY A 180 9.34 -14.34 -15.64
CA GLY A 180 10.63 -14.04 -15.01
C GLY A 180 10.50 -13.29 -13.69
N ASN A 181 11.64 -13.04 -13.02
CA ASN A 181 11.66 -12.30 -11.75
C ASN A 181 10.75 -12.93 -10.68
N ALA A 182 10.80 -14.26 -10.54
CA ALA A 182 9.85 -15.01 -9.72
C ALA A 182 10.16 -14.91 -8.21
N CYS A 183 11.39 -15.24 -7.80
CA CYS A 183 11.78 -15.32 -6.38
C CYS A 183 12.83 -14.26 -6.02
N PRO A 184 12.58 -13.49 -4.94
CA PRO A 184 11.40 -13.44 -4.06
C PRO A 184 10.22 -12.71 -4.68
N SER A 185 8.97 -13.09 -4.38
CA SER A 185 7.81 -12.36 -4.83
C SER A 185 7.79 -10.92 -4.28
N LEU A 186 8.11 -9.93 -5.13
CA LEU A 186 8.03 -8.52 -4.74
C LEU A 186 6.59 -8.06 -4.53
N HIS A 187 5.64 -8.71 -5.18
CA HIS A 187 4.21 -8.51 -4.95
C HIS A 187 3.84 -8.79 -3.49
N VAL A 188 4.25 -9.95 -3.00
CA VAL A 188 4.03 -10.37 -1.60
C VAL A 188 4.83 -9.49 -0.64
N ALA A 189 6.09 -9.20 -0.94
CA ALA A 189 6.93 -8.36 -0.08
C ALA A 189 6.34 -6.96 0.12
N ALA A 190 5.88 -6.32 -0.96
CA ALA A 190 5.23 -5.02 -0.92
C ALA A 190 3.89 -5.06 -0.17
N ALA A 191 3.08 -6.12 -0.36
CA ALA A 191 1.82 -6.30 0.37
C ALA A 191 2.04 -6.41 1.88
N ILE A 192 3.00 -7.23 2.33
CA ILE A 192 3.31 -7.42 3.75
C ILE A 192 3.91 -6.16 4.37
N PHE A 193 4.83 -5.49 3.68
CA PHE A 193 5.38 -4.23 4.15
C PHE A 193 4.27 -3.18 4.32
N THR A 194 3.41 -3.02 3.32
CA THR A 194 2.28 -2.08 3.37
C THR A 194 1.30 -2.43 4.47
N PHE A 195 0.94 -3.73 4.60
CA PHE A 195 0.09 -4.21 5.69
C PHE A 195 0.59 -3.77 7.05
N GLY A 196 1.86 -4.02 7.36
CA GLY A 196 2.43 -3.69 8.66
C GLY A 196 2.48 -2.19 8.91
N ARG A 197 2.81 -1.39 7.90
CA ARG A 197 2.84 0.09 8.01
C ARG A 197 1.45 0.70 8.18
N VAL A 198 0.45 0.21 7.44
CA VAL A 198 -0.95 0.63 7.61
C VAL A 198 -1.48 0.16 8.96
N HIS A 199 -1.19 -1.07 9.38
CA HIS A 199 -1.59 -1.60 10.68
C HIS A 199 -1.06 -0.75 11.84
N GLU A 200 0.19 -0.30 11.77
CA GLU A 200 0.79 0.60 12.78
C GLU A 200 0.06 1.95 12.84
N VAL A 201 -0.29 2.53 11.68
CA VAL A 201 -1.09 3.77 11.64
C VAL A 201 -2.46 3.55 12.27
N LEU A 202 -3.18 2.49 11.88
CA LEU A 202 -4.50 2.16 12.41
C LEU A 202 -4.46 1.92 13.93
N ARG A 203 -3.39 1.30 14.43
CA ARG A 203 -3.19 1.06 15.86
C ARG A 203 -2.91 2.37 16.60
N SER A 204 -2.06 3.23 16.07
CA SER A 204 -1.71 4.51 16.69
C SER A 204 -2.87 5.50 16.76
N THR A 205 -3.81 5.44 15.84
CA THR A 205 -5.05 6.23 15.83
C THR A 205 -6.17 5.60 16.65
N ARG A 206 -5.92 4.45 17.30
CA ARG A 206 -6.94 3.67 18.03
C ARG A 206 -8.13 3.29 17.15
N SER A 207 -7.88 3.00 15.90
CA SER A 207 -8.91 2.54 14.95
C SER A 207 -9.58 1.25 15.44
N PRO A 208 -10.87 1.06 15.16
CA PRO A 208 -11.62 -0.12 15.59
C PRO A 208 -11.02 -1.41 15.01
N VAL A 209 -11.27 -2.52 15.70
CA VAL A 209 -10.70 -3.83 15.36
C VAL A 209 -11.09 -4.26 13.94
N TRP A 210 -12.35 -3.99 13.53
CA TRP A 210 -12.82 -4.38 12.22
C TRP A 210 -12.00 -3.74 11.07
N LEU A 211 -11.57 -2.48 11.21
CA LEU A 211 -10.75 -1.81 10.19
C LEU A 211 -9.36 -2.44 10.09
N ARG A 212 -8.78 -2.84 11.22
CA ARG A 212 -7.52 -3.60 11.27
C ARG A 212 -7.67 -5.00 10.69
N ALA A 213 -8.82 -5.64 10.92
CA ALA A 213 -9.14 -6.94 10.35
C ALA A 213 -9.32 -6.86 8.82
N ILE A 214 -9.99 -5.81 8.30
CA ILE A 214 -10.08 -5.56 6.85
C ILE A 214 -8.68 -5.40 6.24
N ASN A 215 -7.80 -4.60 6.86
CA ASN A 215 -6.43 -4.43 6.39
C ASN A 215 -5.67 -5.77 6.32
N ALA A 216 -5.82 -6.62 7.34
CA ALA A 216 -5.19 -7.93 7.37
C ALA A 216 -5.79 -8.88 6.31
N ALA A 217 -7.12 -8.96 6.24
CA ALA A 217 -7.81 -9.81 5.29
C ALA A 217 -7.47 -9.44 3.84
N TRP A 218 -7.42 -8.12 3.52
CA TRP A 218 -7.08 -7.68 2.19
C TRP A 218 -5.64 -8.03 1.81
N SER A 219 -4.68 -7.88 2.72
CA SER A 219 -3.30 -8.31 2.50
C SER A 219 -3.21 -9.82 2.25
N ILE A 220 -3.94 -10.65 3.01
CA ILE A 220 -4.01 -12.10 2.79
C ILE A 220 -4.59 -12.42 1.41
N VAL A 221 -5.66 -11.75 1.02
CA VAL A 221 -6.30 -11.92 -0.29
C VAL A 221 -5.33 -11.58 -1.42
N ILE A 222 -4.56 -10.49 -1.29
CA ILE A 222 -3.51 -10.12 -2.26
C ILE A 222 -2.43 -11.21 -2.33
N VAL A 223 -1.92 -11.69 -1.19
CA VAL A 223 -0.91 -12.75 -1.16
C VAL A 223 -1.44 -14.04 -1.78
N TYR A 224 -2.66 -14.47 -1.42
CA TYR A 224 -3.29 -15.65 -2.01
C TYR A 224 -3.48 -15.52 -3.52
N SER A 225 -3.83 -14.32 -3.99
CA SER A 225 -4.08 -14.08 -5.41
C SER A 225 -2.85 -14.35 -6.28
N THR A 226 -1.63 -14.16 -5.76
CA THR A 226 -0.39 -14.43 -6.50
C THR A 226 -0.23 -15.91 -6.86
N LEU A 227 -0.67 -16.81 -5.95
CA LEU A 227 -0.71 -18.25 -6.17
C LEU A 227 -1.88 -18.64 -7.08
N ALA A 228 -3.05 -18.03 -6.87
CA ALA A 228 -4.28 -18.34 -7.60
C ALA A 228 -4.22 -17.93 -9.09
N VAL A 229 -3.52 -16.83 -9.42
CA VAL A 229 -3.25 -16.42 -10.82
C VAL A 229 -2.00 -17.09 -11.41
N LYS A 230 -1.33 -17.98 -10.62
CA LYS A 230 -0.12 -18.71 -11.05
C LYS A 230 1.06 -17.83 -11.49
N GLN A 231 1.14 -16.62 -10.95
CA GLN A 231 2.30 -15.74 -11.16
C GLN A 231 3.47 -16.09 -10.23
N HIS A 232 3.20 -16.78 -9.13
CA HIS A 232 4.21 -17.21 -8.15
C HIS A 232 3.92 -18.62 -7.65
N VAL A 233 4.97 -19.31 -7.18
CA VAL A 233 4.88 -20.53 -6.40
C VAL A 233 5.05 -20.23 -4.91
N VAL A 234 4.70 -21.19 -4.05
CA VAL A 234 4.74 -21.04 -2.59
C VAL A 234 6.11 -20.62 -2.08
N LEU A 235 7.20 -21.10 -2.70
CA LEU A 235 8.55 -20.71 -2.32
C LEU A 235 8.85 -19.23 -2.60
N ASP A 236 8.35 -18.69 -3.72
CA ASP A 236 8.48 -17.26 -4.03
C ASP A 236 7.72 -16.42 -3.02
N VAL A 237 6.50 -16.88 -2.66
CA VAL A 237 5.66 -16.24 -1.66
C VAL A 237 6.34 -16.23 -0.30
N ALA A 238 6.92 -17.34 0.13
CA ALA A 238 7.64 -17.45 1.40
C ALA A 238 8.86 -16.52 1.45
N ALA A 239 9.67 -16.52 0.38
CA ALA A 239 10.83 -15.63 0.26
C ALA A 239 10.40 -14.14 0.21
N GLY A 240 9.34 -13.81 -0.53
CA GLY A 240 8.76 -12.47 -0.57
C GLY A 240 8.22 -12.03 0.78
N ALA A 241 7.54 -12.93 1.51
CA ALA A 241 7.06 -12.67 2.86
C ALA A 241 8.22 -12.36 3.82
N LEU A 242 9.28 -13.14 3.76
CA LEU A 242 10.49 -12.91 4.57
C LEU A 242 11.11 -11.55 4.25
N LEU A 243 11.29 -11.21 2.98
CA LEU A 243 11.83 -9.92 2.56
C LEU A 243 10.95 -8.77 3.06
N GLY A 244 9.64 -8.87 2.88
CA GLY A 244 8.69 -7.86 3.36
C GLY A 244 8.74 -7.67 4.87
N LEU A 245 8.84 -8.76 5.64
CA LEU A 245 8.95 -8.72 7.11
C LEU A 245 10.27 -8.09 7.58
N ILE A 246 11.39 -8.40 6.92
CA ILE A 246 12.70 -7.80 7.25
C ILE A 246 12.64 -6.28 7.06
N PHE A 247 12.16 -5.81 5.91
CA PHE A 247 12.03 -4.37 5.64
C PHE A 247 11.00 -3.70 6.54
N LEU A 248 9.90 -4.36 6.85
CA LEU A 248 8.92 -3.87 7.82
C LEU A 248 9.55 -3.70 9.20
N ALA A 249 10.19 -4.73 9.73
CA ALA A 249 10.84 -4.69 11.04
C ALA A 249 11.90 -3.58 11.11
N ALA A 250 12.74 -3.45 10.08
CA ALA A 250 13.73 -2.40 9.98
C ALA A 250 13.06 -1.00 9.95
N SER A 251 12.02 -0.81 9.13
CA SER A 251 11.30 0.46 9.03
C SER A 251 10.61 0.88 10.32
N LEU A 252 10.15 -0.07 11.13
CA LEU A 252 9.55 0.20 12.44
C LEU A 252 10.60 0.51 13.50
N ARG A 253 11.79 -0.09 13.39
CA ARG A 253 12.92 0.10 14.34
C ARG A 253 13.62 1.44 14.13
N TRP A 254 13.80 1.89 12.89
CA TRP A 254 14.55 3.08 12.50
C TRP A 254 13.66 4.20 11.94
N ARG A 255 12.52 4.41 12.56
CA ARG A 255 11.66 5.54 12.19
C ARG A 255 12.08 6.81 12.93
N PRO A 256 11.97 7.99 12.31
CA PRO A 256 12.14 9.26 13.00
C PRO A 256 11.17 9.36 14.16
N ARG A 257 11.66 9.73 15.35
CA ARG A 257 10.76 10.02 16.47
C ARG A 257 9.96 11.27 16.12
N PRO A 258 8.64 11.29 16.40
CA PRO A 258 7.86 12.51 16.27
C PRO A 258 8.56 13.60 17.09
N ARG A 259 8.90 14.73 16.46
CA ARG A 259 9.34 15.91 17.20
C ARG A 259 8.20 16.25 18.15
N ALA A 260 8.45 16.26 19.46
CA ALA A 260 7.48 16.77 20.42
C ALA A 260 7.11 18.18 19.94
N GLU A 261 5.84 18.37 19.59
CA GLU A 261 5.34 19.72 19.34
C GLU A 261 5.59 20.48 20.63
N THR A 262 6.53 21.39 20.61
CA THR A 262 6.74 22.33 21.69
C THR A 262 5.45 23.13 21.72
N HIS A 263 4.53 22.75 22.63
CA HIS A 263 3.41 23.61 22.95
C HIS A 263 4.01 24.96 23.30
N ALA A 264 3.87 25.92 22.38
CA ALA A 264 4.17 27.30 22.68
C ALA A 264 3.44 27.63 23.98
N ALA A 265 4.18 27.98 25.00
CA ALA A 265 3.62 28.40 26.27
C ALA A 265 2.54 29.46 25.99
N PRO A 266 1.39 29.41 26.67
CA PRO A 266 0.37 30.45 26.48
C PRO A 266 1.02 31.80 26.67
N ILE A 267 0.90 32.67 25.67
CA ILE A 267 1.36 34.06 25.78
C ILE A 267 0.60 34.64 26.98
N ALA A 268 1.32 34.90 28.06
CA ALA A 268 0.79 35.60 29.22
C ALA A 268 0.32 36.97 28.76
N VAL A 269 -0.99 37.13 28.60
CA VAL A 269 -1.61 38.45 28.38
C VAL A 269 -1.38 39.24 29.67
N LYS A 270 -0.43 40.19 29.60
CA LYS A 270 -0.30 41.19 30.66
C LYS A 270 -1.58 42.02 30.63
N THR A 271 -2.47 41.76 31.59
CA THR A 271 -3.55 42.68 31.93
C THR A 271 -2.91 43.88 32.61
N SER A 272 -2.78 44.95 31.84
CA SER A 272 -2.51 46.27 32.40
C SER A 272 -3.77 46.74 33.12
N THR A 273 -3.71 46.80 34.45
CA THR A 273 -4.69 47.54 35.29
C THR A 273 -4.56 49.01 34.94
N PRO A 274 -5.67 49.73 34.69
CA PRO A 274 -5.61 51.20 34.61
C PRO A 274 -5.46 51.74 36.03
N ASP A 275 -4.41 52.55 36.25
CA ASP A 275 -4.26 53.33 37.50
C ASP A 275 -5.42 54.30 37.57
N ALA A 276 -6.18 54.23 38.67
CA ALA A 276 -7.18 55.20 39.06
C ALA A 276 -6.46 56.41 39.69
N ALA A 277 -6.63 57.55 39.05
CA ALA A 277 -6.44 58.87 39.64
C ALA A 277 -7.73 59.63 39.59
#